data_e13d7f509ff6fff5dcfb71cfbee4d509
#
_entry.id   e13d7f509ff6fff5dcfb71cfbee4d509
#
_cell.length_a   1.000
_cell.length_b   1.000
_cell.length_c   1.000
_cell.angle_alpha   90.00
_cell.angle_beta   90.00
_cell.angle_gamma   90.00
#
_symmetry.space_group_name_H-M   'P 1'
#
loop_
_entity.id
_entity.type
_entity.pdbx_description
1 polymer ?
#
loop_
_entity_poly.entity_id
_entity_poly.type
_entity_poly.pdbx_seq_one_letter_code
_entity_poly.pdbx_strand_id
1 'polypeptide(L)'
;MKNLLKDSKAYYEDNDYYEIFSIAEDAENKVANYLNNISKKKVVLDAGCGTGKFLRVLEDNAERYIGIDLSKNQLAKAKLKSINNNSKFICSNLSKIPLEDNSVDLVASTWVLGTITDIEERNNVLNELKRILKQDGQIILVENAENSEFEKVRGRDKDSRTTDYNDWILNNGFILYNTINTYFEFKSLDRAKKCFEIIYGNEIASRIVDNKIEHKINIYKYSMMKRWKNIAFLVSIIIKN
;
A
#
# COMPACT_ATOMS: atom_id res chain seq x y z
N MET A 1 11.37 -16.74 -8.39
CA MET A 1 10.79 -15.83 -9.40
C MET A 1 9.55 -16.37 -10.14
N LYS A 2 9.19 -17.66 -10.02
CA LYS A 2 8.08 -18.26 -10.81
C LYS A 2 6.66 -18.16 -10.19
N ASN A 3 6.50 -17.80 -8.92
CA ASN A 3 5.18 -17.79 -8.24
C ASN A 3 4.63 -16.40 -7.88
N LEU A 4 5.41 -15.34 -8.03
CA LEU A 4 4.99 -13.96 -7.76
C LEU A 4 3.96 -13.38 -8.76
N LEU A 5 3.73 -14.07 -9.89
CA LEU A 5 3.10 -13.43 -11.05
C LEU A 5 1.83 -14.13 -11.56
N LYS A 6 1.37 -15.23 -10.97
CA LYS A 6 0.21 -15.94 -11.56
C LYS A 6 -1.10 -15.19 -11.38
N ASP A 7 -1.29 -14.50 -10.24
CA ASP A 7 -2.51 -13.72 -9.98
C ASP A 7 -2.35 -12.23 -10.33
N SER A 8 -1.11 -11.76 -10.54
CA SER A 8 -0.82 -10.34 -10.80
C SER A 8 -0.52 -10.01 -12.27
N LYS A 9 -0.53 -11.01 -13.17
CA LYS A 9 -0.17 -10.79 -14.57
C LYS A 9 -1.09 -9.78 -15.27
N ALA A 10 -2.38 -9.83 -14.98
CA ALA A 10 -3.36 -8.86 -15.50
C ALA A 10 -3.11 -7.42 -15.01
N TYR A 11 -2.59 -7.26 -13.78
CA TYR A 11 -2.19 -5.95 -13.26
C TYR A 11 -1.07 -5.29 -14.05
N TYR A 12 -0.17 -6.09 -14.63
CA TYR A 12 1.01 -5.59 -15.35
C TYR A 12 0.83 -5.55 -16.86
N GLU A 13 -0.08 -6.35 -17.42
CA GLU A 13 -0.29 -6.45 -18.86
C GLU A 13 -1.37 -5.51 -19.38
N ASP A 14 -2.49 -5.33 -18.66
CA ASP A 14 -3.58 -4.43 -19.04
C ASP A 14 -3.65 -3.19 -18.13
N ASN A 15 -2.76 -2.25 -18.38
CA ASN A 15 -2.66 -1.02 -17.58
C ASN A 15 -3.94 -0.16 -17.58
N ASP A 16 -4.79 -0.23 -18.60
CA ASP A 16 -5.96 0.66 -18.70
C ASP A 16 -7.05 0.18 -17.74
N TYR A 17 -7.30 -1.12 -17.65
CA TYR A 17 -8.26 -1.65 -16.69
C TYR A 17 -7.73 -1.61 -15.25
N TYR A 18 -6.43 -1.82 -15.06
CA TYR A 18 -5.80 -1.60 -13.76
C TYR A 18 -5.95 -0.14 -13.29
N GLU A 19 -5.72 0.82 -14.21
CA GLU A 19 -5.89 2.24 -13.90
C GLU A 19 -7.34 2.57 -13.53
N ILE A 20 -8.33 2.03 -14.28
CA ILE A 20 -9.75 2.20 -13.97
C ILE A 20 -10.10 1.63 -12.61
N PHE A 21 -9.61 0.42 -12.29
CA PHE A 21 -9.80 -0.23 -11.01
C PHE A 21 -9.16 0.59 -9.88
N SER A 22 -7.92 1.01 -10.08
CA SER A 22 -7.16 1.80 -9.12
C SER A 22 -7.82 3.16 -8.81
N ILE A 23 -8.41 3.83 -9.82
CA ILE A 23 -9.15 5.09 -9.62
C ILE A 23 -10.47 4.84 -8.90
N ALA A 24 -11.18 3.73 -9.22
CA ALA A 24 -12.46 3.40 -8.60
C ALA A 24 -12.32 3.11 -7.09
N GLU A 25 -11.19 2.57 -6.66
CA GLU A 25 -10.88 2.28 -5.26
C GLU A 25 -10.63 3.58 -4.49
N ASP A 26 -11.15 3.74 -3.30
CA ASP A 26 -11.11 4.99 -2.53
C ASP A 26 -11.87 6.16 -3.20
N ALA A 27 -13.08 5.89 -3.68
CA ALA A 27 -13.90 6.85 -4.43
C ALA A 27 -14.14 8.19 -3.68
N GLU A 28 -14.09 8.18 -2.36
CA GLU A 28 -14.22 9.37 -1.50
C GLU A 28 -12.87 10.05 -1.19
N ASN A 29 -11.76 9.60 -1.78
CA ASN A 29 -10.40 10.11 -1.55
C ASN A 29 -9.96 10.13 -0.06
N LYS A 30 -10.50 9.23 0.77
CA LYS A 30 -10.20 9.21 2.21
C LYS A 30 -8.74 8.79 2.47
N VAL A 31 -8.24 7.79 1.74
CA VAL A 31 -6.83 7.37 1.79
C VAL A 31 -5.93 8.45 1.22
N ALA A 32 -6.30 9.03 0.07
CA ALA A 32 -5.55 10.11 -0.56
C ALA A 32 -5.39 11.31 0.39
N ASN A 33 -6.46 11.73 1.05
CA ASN A 33 -6.44 12.84 2.02
C ASN A 33 -5.56 12.52 3.24
N TYR A 34 -5.59 11.29 3.73
CA TYR A 34 -4.71 10.85 4.81
C TYR A 34 -3.24 10.92 4.40
N LEU A 35 -2.87 10.36 3.25
CA LEU A 35 -1.50 10.35 2.73
C LEU A 35 -0.99 11.78 2.48
N ASN A 36 -1.81 12.66 1.91
CA ASN A 36 -1.47 14.08 1.69
C ASN A 36 -1.10 14.78 3.01
N ASN A 37 -1.84 14.52 4.08
CA ASN A 37 -1.59 15.16 5.37
C ASN A 37 -0.27 14.72 6.01
N ILE A 38 0.12 13.46 5.85
CA ILE A 38 1.33 12.91 6.49
C ILE A 38 2.60 13.06 5.67
N SER A 39 2.52 13.41 4.38
CA SER A 39 3.67 13.56 3.46
C SER A 39 4.39 14.91 3.56
N LYS A 40 3.78 15.91 4.19
CA LYS A 40 4.26 17.30 4.22
C LYS A 40 5.69 17.43 4.73
N LYS A 41 6.56 18.08 3.91
CA LYS A 41 7.97 18.37 4.23
C LYS A 41 8.80 17.14 4.57
N LYS A 42 8.50 15.99 3.94
CA LYS A 42 9.18 14.72 4.15
C LYS A 42 9.85 14.23 2.88
N VAL A 43 10.92 13.47 3.04
CA VAL A 43 11.41 12.57 1.99
C VAL A 43 10.50 11.33 2.02
N VAL A 44 9.71 11.16 0.96
CA VAL A 44 8.67 10.13 0.87
C VAL A 44 9.09 9.06 -0.11
N LEU A 45 9.01 7.79 0.31
CA LEU A 45 9.04 6.63 -0.57
C LEU A 45 7.61 6.11 -0.77
N ASP A 46 7.16 6.05 -2.02
CA ASP A 46 5.98 5.30 -2.45
C ASP A 46 6.44 3.92 -2.93
N ALA A 47 6.31 2.93 -2.07
CA ALA A 47 6.81 1.58 -2.29
C ALA A 47 5.77 0.73 -3.02
N GLY A 48 6.01 0.42 -4.29
CA GLY A 48 5.06 -0.17 -5.22
C GLY A 48 4.12 0.89 -5.79
N CYS A 49 4.69 2.00 -6.28
CA CYS A 49 3.92 3.17 -6.71
C CYS A 49 3.02 2.93 -7.95
N GLY A 50 3.22 1.84 -8.67
CA GLY A 50 2.43 1.47 -9.83
C GLY A 50 2.38 2.57 -10.89
N THR A 51 1.18 2.88 -11.36
CA THR A 51 0.90 3.97 -12.31
C THR A 51 0.82 5.35 -11.64
N GLY A 52 1.14 5.45 -10.35
CA GLY A 52 1.12 6.71 -9.60
C GLY A 52 -0.27 7.11 -9.09
N LYS A 53 -1.05 6.17 -8.53
CA LYS A 53 -2.37 6.46 -7.94
C LYS A 53 -2.30 7.61 -6.92
N PHE A 54 -1.35 7.55 -5.99
CA PHE A 54 -1.19 8.54 -4.93
C PHE A 54 -0.06 9.55 -5.20
N LEU A 55 0.58 9.48 -6.37
CA LEU A 55 1.71 10.34 -6.73
C LEU A 55 1.43 11.81 -6.42
N ARG A 56 0.31 12.35 -6.94
CA ARG A 56 -0.02 13.78 -6.80
C ARG A 56 -0.11 14.23 -5.35
N VAL A 57 -0.82 13.45 -4.52
CA VAL A 57 -1.03 13.81 -3.11
C VAL A 57 0.23 13.61 -2.27
N LEU A 58 1.12 12.72 -2.68
CA LEU A 58 2.39 12.50 -2.00
C LEU A 58 3.47 13.50 -2.44
N GLU A 59 3.53 13.87 -3.75
CA GLU A 59 4.56 14.77 -4.27
C GLU A 59 4.29 16.24 -3.98
N ASP A 60 3.01 16.68 -3.93
CA ASP A 60 2.64 18.10 -3.84
C ASP A 60 3.19 18.80 -2.59
N ASN A 61 3.29 18.08 -1.48
CA ASN A 61 3.73 18.62 -0.20
C ASN A 61 5.03 18.01 0.33
N ALA A 62 5.55 16.97 -0.31
CA ALA A 62 6.79 16.32 0.08
C ALA A 62 8.00 17.24 -0.21
N GLU A 63 9.05 17.10 0.60
CA GLU A 63 10.36 17.65 0.28
C GLU A 63 10.93 16.96 -0.96
N ARG A 64 10.78 15.64 -1.04
CA ARG A 64 11.16 14.80 -2.16
C ARG A 64 10.28 13.57 -2.24
N TYR A 65 9.81 13.24 -3.43
CA TYR A 65 9.09 12.01 -3.73
C TYR A 65 10.01 10.99 -4.41
N ILE A 66 9.92 9.72 -3.98
CA ILE A 66 10.60 8.59 -4.60
C ILE A 66 9.56 7.52 -4.85
N GLY A 67 9.27 7.20 -6.10
CA GLY A 67 8.41 6.07 -6.49
C GLY A 67 9.26 4.86 -6.89
N ILE A 68 9.01 3.71 -6.28
CA ILE A 68 9.65 2.44 -6.67
C ILE A 68 8.59 1.45 -7.12
N ASP A 69 8.79 0.83 -8.27
CA ASP A 69 7.97 -0.27 -8.76
C ASP A 69 8.82 -1.26 -9.56
N LEU A 70 8.38 -2.51 -9.64
CA LEU A 70 9.02 -3.54 -10.43
C LEU A 70 8.72 -3.39 -11.94
N SER A 71 7.56 -2.82 -12.27
CA SER A 71 7.08 -2.67 -13.65
C SER A 71 7.56 -1.38 -14.29
N LYS A 72 8.42 -1.50 -15.30
CA LYS A 72 8.86 -0.36 -16.13
C LYS A 72 7.69 0.34 -16.82
N ASN A 73 6.67 -0.42 -17.24
CA ASN A 73 5.50 0.12 -17.93
C ASN A 73 4.65 0.98 -17.01
N GLN A 74 4.42 0.54 -15.77
CA GLN A 74 3.70 1.33 -14.77
C GLN A 74 4.47 2.60 -14.39
N LEU A 75 5.78 2.49 -14.17
CA LEU A 75 6.64 3.65 -13.88
C LEU A 75 6.65 4.68 -15.02
N ALA A 76 6.58 4.23 -16.28
CA ALA A 76 6.48 5.15 -17.43
C ALA A 76 5.19 5.98 -17.34
N LYS A 77 4.05 5.38 -17.00
CA LYS A 77 2.78 6.08 -16.78
C LYS A 77 2.85 7.02 -15.56
N ALA A 78 3.43 6.55 -14.44
CA ALA A 78 3.62 7.40 -13.26
C ALA A 78 4.45 8.65 -13.57
N LYS A 79 5.55 8.51 -14.30
CA LYS A 79 6.41 9.64 -14.71
C LYS A 79 5.65 10.70 -15.51
N LEU A 80 4.73 10.29 -16.39
CA LEU A 80 3.92 11.23 -17.19
C LEU A 80 2.94 12.03 -16.33
N LYS A 81 2.57 11.54 -15.15
CA LYS A 81 1.66 12.22 -14.22
C LYS A 81 2.39 13.15 -13.25
N SER A 82 3.71 12.97 -13.05
CA SER A 82 4.52 13.81 -12.16
C SER A 82 4.70 15.21 -12.72
N ILE A 83 4.54 16.20 -11.86
CA ILE A 83 4.77 17.63 -12.20
C ILE A 83 5.90 18.23 -11.39
N ASN A 84 6.43 17.50 -10.40
CA ASN A 84 7.48 17.99 -9.51
C ASN A 84 8.84 17.49 -9.97
N ASN A 85 9.77 18.40 -10.25
CA ASN A 85 11.15 18.09 -10.67
C ASN A 85 11.96 17.35 -9.59
N ASN A 86 11.50 17.35 -8.33
CA ASN A 86 12.13 16.62 -7.21
C ASN A 86 11.65 15.17 -7.09
N SER A 87 10.81 14.72 -8.01
CA SER A 87 10.31 13.34 -8.02
C SER A 87 11.28 12.41 -8.73
N LYS A 88 11.59 11.26 -8.10
CA LYS A 88 12.46 10.22 -8.65
C LYS A 88 11.69 8.91 -8.79
N PHE A 89 11.88 8.22 -9.92
CA PHE A 89 11.26 6.92 -10.19
C PHE A 89 12.32 5.87 -10.45
N ILE A 90 12.25 4.76 -9.72
CA ILE A 90 13.26 3.69 -9.73
C ILE A 90 12.57 2.37 -10.04
N CYS A 91 13.04 1.68 -11.08
CA CYS A 91 12.61 0.32 -11.36
C CYS A 91 13.48 -0.65 -10.54
N SER A 92 12.91 -1.21 -9.47
CA SER A 92 13.62 -2.14 -8.59
C SER A 92 12.65 -3.05 -7.85
N ASN A 93 13.16 -4.23 -7.42
CA ASN A 93 12.47 -5.04 -6.43
C ASN A 93 12.57 -4.37 -5.05
N LEU A 94 11.47 -4.39 -4.30
CA LEU A 94 11.40 -3.83 -2.94
C LEU A 94 12.22 -4.64 -1.92
N SER A 95 12.57 -5.90 -2.21
CA SER A 95 13.53 -6.66 -1.37
C SER A 95 14.99 -6.24 -1.57
N LYS A 96 15.25 -5.28 -2.49
CA LYS A 96 16.59 -4.73 -2.74
C LYS A 96 16.48 -3.27 -3.19
N ILE A 97 16.18 -2.39 -2.23
CA ILE A 97 15.95 -0.97 -2.51
C ILE A 97 17.28 -0.23 -2.67
N PRO A 98 17.53 0.43 -3.83
CA PRO A 98 18.79 1.15 -4.08
C PRO A 98 18.78 2.54 -3.44
N LEU A 99 18.52 2.61 -2.15
CA LEU A 99 18.58 3.79 -1.30
C LEU A 99 19.48 3.49 -0.08
N GLU A 100 20.08 4.54 0.45
CA GLU A 100 20.91 4.46 1.64
C GLU A 100 20.06 4.15 2.90
N ASP A 101 20.71 3.60 3.92
CA ASP A 101 20.13 3.42 5.24
C ASP A 101 19.69 4.78 5.80
N ASN A 102 18.60 4.81 6.55
CA ASN A 102 18.12 6.01 7.26
C ASN A 102 17.96 7.25 6.34
N SER A 103 17.48 7.06 5.12
CA SER A 103 17.37 8.12 4.10
C SER A 103 15.96 8.66 3.88
N VAL A 104 14.91 7.97 4.40
CA VAL A 104 13.50 8.25 4.13
C VAL A 104 12.75 8.57 5.41
N ASP A 105 11.91 9.62 5.40
CA ASP A 105 11.08 10.02 6.55
C ASP A 105 9.74 9.27 6.59
N LEU A 106 9.18 8.99 5.42
CA LEU A 106 7.89 8.33 5.26
C LEU A 106 7.97 7.27 4.16
N VAL A 107 7.62 6.04 4.49
CA VAL A 107 7.30 5.00 3.51
C VAL A 107 5.80 4.85 3.45
N ALA A 108 5.20 5.03 2.28
CA ALA A 108 3.83 4.65 1.97
C ALA A 108 3.87 3.39 1.09
N SER A 109 3.14 2.36 1.47
CA SER A 109 2.96 1.14 0.67
C SER A 109 1.47 0.79 0.67
N THR A 110 0.85 0.85 -0.50
CA THR A 110 -0.60 0.75 -0.64
C THR A 110 -0.95 -0.45 -1.52
N TRP A 111 -1.58 -1.46 -0.92
CA TRP A 111 -1.97 -2.73 -1.57
C TRP A 111 -0.80 -3.46 -2.27
N VAL A 112 0.38 -3.44 -1.66
CA VAL A 112 1.60 -4.05 -2.24
C VAL A 112 2.00 -5.31 -1.51
N LEU A 113 2.23 -5.24 -0.18
CA LEU A 113 2.80 -6.35 0.58
C LEU A 113 1.86 -7.57 0.58
N GLY A 114 0.55 -7.36 0.54
CA GLY A 114 -0.46 -8.42 0.43
C GLY A 114 -0.42 -9.18 -0.89
N THR A 115 0.19 -8.63 -1.93
CA THR A 115 0.37 -9.32 -3.23
C THR A 115 1.57 -10.26 -3.23
N ILE A 116 2.49 -10.12 -2.26
CA ILE A 116 3.67 -10.98 -2.12
C ILE A 116 3.27 -12.21 -1.31
N THR A 117 3.01 -13.33 -1.99
CA THR A 117 2.54 -14.57 -1.36
C THR A 117 3.63 -15.35 -0.66
N ASP A 118 4.89 -15.21 -1.11
CA ASP A 118 6.06 -15.80 -0.46
C ASP A 118 6.38 -15.02 0.82
N ILE A 119 6.34 -15.70 1.96
CA ILE A 119 6.54 -15.08 3.28
C ILE A 119 7.98 -14.61 3.48
N GLU A 120 8.98 -15.33 2.94
CA GLU A 120 10.38 -14.95 3.05
C GLU A 120 10.65 -13.69 2.23
N GLU A 121 10.17 -13.63 1.00
CA GLU A 121 10.28 -12.43 0.16
C GLU A 121 9.56 -11.24 0.80
N ARG A 122 8.36 -11.44 1.37
CA ARG A 122 7.63 -10.38 2.08
C ARG A 122 8.42 -9.87 3.29
N ASN A 123 9.05 -10.74 4.05
CA ASN A 123 9.91 -10.36 5.16
C ASN A 123 11.15 -9.59 4.68
N ASN A 124 11.77 -10.00 3.58
CA ASN A 124 12.89 -9.30 2.97
C ASN A 124 12.50 -7.88 2.54
N VAL A 125 11.33 -7.72 1.90
CA VAL A 125 10.80 -6.39 1.57
C VAL A 125 10.61 -5.54 2.82
N LEU A 126 9.97 -6.08 3.85
CA LEU A 126 9.75 -5.33 5.10
C LEU A 126 11.06 -4.91 5.77
N ASN A 127 12.08 -5.77 5.76
CA ASN A 127 13.40 -5.45 6.29
C ASN A 127 14.06 -4.30 5.52
N GLU A 128 13.96 -4.29 4.19
CA GLU A 128 14.45 -3.19 3.35
C GLU A 128 13.70 -1.87 3.63
N LEU A 129 12.36 -1.91 3.76
CA LEU A 129 11.59 -0.72 4.14
C LEU A 129 12.01 -0.18 5.51
N LYS A 130 12.31 -1.05 6.48
CA LYS A 130 12.83 -0.67 7.79
C LYS A 130 14.26 -0.14 7.73
N ARG A 131 15.13 -0.72 6.88
CA ARG A 131 16.53 -0.30 6.72
C ARG A 131 16.65 1.16 6.25
N ILE A 132 15.86 1.53 5.23
CA ILE A 132 15.91 2.87 4.65
C ILE A 132 15.22 3.94 5.50
N LEU A 133 14.41 3.52 6.49
CA LEU A 133 13.63 4.42 7.32
C LEU A 133 14.52 5.15 8.32
N LYS A 134 14.41 6.48 8.39
CA LYS A 134 15.06 7.29 9.43
C LYS A 134 14.55 6.92 10.83
N GLN A 135 15.33 7.24 11.86
CA GLN A 135 15.01 6.92 13.27
C GLN A 135 13.65 7.47 13.73
N ASP A 136 13.27 8.66 13.26
CA ASP A 136 11.98 9.30 13.57
C ASP A 136 10.96 9.12 12.43
N GLY A 137 11.27 8.24 11.47
CA GLY A 137 10.44 7.95 10.31
C GLY A 137 9.28 7.02 10.64
N GLN A 138 8.40 6.85 9.68
CA GLN A 138 7.25 5.96 9.80
C GLN A 138 6.99 5.20 8.48
N ILE A 139 6.50 3.96 8.61
CA ILE A 139 5.97 3.18 7.51
C ILE A 139 4.45 3.14 7.67
N ILE A 140 3.75 3.46 6.60
CA ILE A 140 2.30 3.35 6.48
C ILE A 140 2.00 2.25 5.47
N LEU A 141 1.27 1.22 5.91
CA LEU A 141 0.67 0.24 5.02
C LEU A 141 -0.82 0.52 4.91
N VAL A 142 -1.33 0.51 3.69
CA VAL A 142 -2.75 0.63 3.37
C VAL A 142 -3.17 -0.68 2.72
N GLU A 143 -4.04 -1.43 3.38
CA GLU A 143 -4.37 -2.80 2.98
C GLU A 143 -5.86 -3.08 3.19
N ASN A 144 -6.36 -4.15 2.59
CA ASN A 144 -7.75 -4.55 2.76
C ASN A 144 -8.05 -4.98 4.20
N ALA A 145 -9.18 -4.51 4.73
CA ALA A 145 -9.74 -5.02 5.97
C ALA A 145 -10.70 -6.18 5.68
N GLU A 146 -10.89 -7.04 6.69
CA GLU A 146 -11.87 -8.12 6.65
C GLU A 146 -13.31 -7.57 6.60
N ASN A 147 -14.24 -8.46 6.28
CA ASN A 147 -15.68 -8.25 6.42
C ASN A 147 -16.24 -7.07 5.59
N SER A 148 -15.65 -6.76 4.42
CA SER A 148 -16.24 -5.85 3.43
C SER A 148 -16.97 -6.62 2.33
N GLU A 149 -17.84 -5.93 1.58
CA GLU A 149 -18.46 -6.49 0.38
C GLU A 149 -17.40 -6.89 -0.66
N PHE A 150 -16.35 -6.06 -0.82
CA PHE A 150 -15.22 -6.36 -1.71
C PHE A 150 -14.56 -7.70 -1.36
N GLU A 151 -14.33 -7.98 -0.07
CA GLU A 151 -13.76 -9.27 0.36
C GLU A 151 -14.71 -10.44 0.09
N LYS A 152 -16.02 -10.25 0.29
CA LYS A 152 -17.05 -11.27 -0.04
C LYS A 152 -17.09 -11.57 -1.54
N VAL A 153 -17.09 -10.54 -2.38
CA VAL A 153 -17.05 -10.70 -3.84
C VAL A 153 -15.84 -11.54 -4.27
N ARG A 154 -14.68 -11.30 -3.68
CA ARG A 154 -13.45 -12.06 -3.93
C ARG A 154 -13.43 -13.45 -3.31
N GLY A 155 -14.44 -13.81 -2.50
CA GLY A 155 -14.51 -15.07 -1.76
C GLY A 155 -13.53 -15.16 -0.59
N ARG A 156 -13.00 -14.03 -0.12
CA ARG A 156 -12.06 -13.94 0.99
C ARG A 156 -12.75 -14.05 2.36
N ASP A 157 -14.06 -13.90 2.41
CA ASP A 157 -14.88 -14.15 3.60
C ASP A 157 -14.98 -15.65 3.97
N LYS A 158 -14.55 -16.54 3.05
CA LYS A 158 -14.57 -18.00 3.21
C LYS A 158 -13.22 -18.60 3.58
N ASP A 159 -12.18 -17.78 3.68
CA ASP A 159 -10.81 -18.20 4.01
C ASP A 159 -10.12 -17.17 4.90
N SER A 160 -9.00 -17.56 5.53
CA SER A 160 -8.25 -16.74 6.47
C SER A 160 -7.21 -15.82 5.83
N ARG A 161 -7.08 -15.79 4.49
CA ARG A 161 -5.94 -15.12 3.84
C ARG A 161 -5.81 -13.64 4.18
N THR A 162 -6.93 -12.91 4.25
CA THR A 162 -6.90 -11.49 4.64
C THR A 162 -6.58 -11.34 6.12
N THR A 163 -7.17 -12.16 6.99
CA THR A 163 -6.91 -12.19 8.43
C THR A 163 -5.47 -12.57 8.71
N ASP A 164 -4.98 -13.68 8.14
CA ASP A 164 -3.59 -14.16 8.32
C ASP A 164 -2.57 -13.10 7.89
N TYR A 165 -2.86 -12.37 6.81
CA TYR A 165 -2.02 -11.28 6.35
C TYR A 165 -2.06 -10.06 7.30
N ASN A 166 -3.23 -9.68 7.78
CA ASN A 166 -3.38 -8.59 8.73
C ASN A 166 -2.69 -8.93 10.07
N ASP A 167 -2.82 -10.18 10.53
CA ASP A 167 -2.10 -10.67 11.72
C ASP A 167 -0.59 -10.65 11.51
N TRP A 168 -0.11 -11.03 10.31
CA TRP A 168 1.31 -10.91 9.99
C TRP A 168 1.80 -9.45 10.10
N ILE A 169 1.03 -8.46 9.64
CA ILE A 169 1.38 -7.04 9.79
C ILE A 169 1.53 -6.67 11.27
N LEU A 170 0.53 -7.02 12.10
CA LEU A 170 0.55 -6.73 13.53
C LEU A 170 1.72 -7.40 14.24
N ASN A 171 2.00 -8.67 13.94
CA ASN A 171 3.12 -9.45 14.49
C ASN A 171 4.50 -8.91 14.07
N ASN A 172 4.57 -8.09 13.01
CA ASN A 172 5.80 -7.41 12.57
C ASN A 172 5.99 -6.00 13.15
N GLY A 173 5.22 -5.65 14.18
CA GLY A 173 5.38 -4.43 14.98
C GLY A 173 4.61 -3.23 14.48
N PHE A 174 3.68 -3.42 13.56
CA PHE A 174 2.72 -2.38 13.18
C PHE A 174 1.56 -2.33 14.19
N ILE A 175 0.93 -1.17 14.28
CA ILE A 175 -0.35 -0.99 14.96
C ILE A 175 -1.42 -0.69 13.91
N LEU A 176 -2.62 -1.21 14.11
CA LEU A 176 -3.79 -0.76 13.36
C LEU A 176 -4.12 0.66 13.82
N TYR A 177 -3.86 1.63 12.94
CA TYR A 177 -4.04 3.05 13.25
C TYR A 177 -5.47 3.51 12.99
N ASN A 178 -6.06 3.06 11.88
CA ASN A 178 -7.43 3.42 11.49
C ASN A 178 -8.01 2.36 10.54
N THR A 179 -9.33 2.24 10.53
CA THR A 179 -10.08 1.52 9.50
C THR A 179 -11.00 2.51 8.78
N ILE A 180 -10.84 2.61 7.48
CA ILE A 180 -11.61 3.49 6.61
C ILE A 180 -12.71 2.68 5.93
N ASN A 181 -13.97 3.13 6.08
CA ASN A 181 -15.08 2.64 5.27
C ASN A 181 -15.22 3.54 4.04
N THR A 182 -15.13 2.95 2.88
CA THR A 182 -15.27 3.59 1.56
C THR A 182 -15.93 2.61 0.60
N TYR A 183 -15.80 2.83 -0.69
CA TYR A 183 -16.28 1.92 -1.72
C TYR A 183 -15.48 2.08 -2.99
N PHE A 184 -15.51 1.03 -3.83
CA PHE A 184 -15.23 1.18 -5.24
C PHE A 184 -16.44 1.83 -5.92
N GLU A 185 -16.20 2.76 -6.83
CA GLU A 185 -17.24 3.34 -7.65
C GLU A 185 -16.80 3.38 -9.12
N PHE A 186 -17.52 2.63 -9.94
CA PHE A 186 -17.29 2.56 -11.38
C PHE A 186 -18.37 3.36 -12.12
N LYS A 187 -18.05 3.81 -13.34
CA LYS A 187 -19.01 4.57 -14.18
C LYS A 187 -20.28 3.79 -14.53
N SER A 188 -20.22 2.46 -14.52
CA SER A 188 -21.36 1.56 -14.79
C SER A 188 -21.08 0.17 -14.24
N LEU A 189 -22.14 -0.64 -14.09
CA LEU A 189 -22.06 -2.05 -13.73
C LEU A 189 -21.22 -2.86 -14.72
N ASP A 190 -21.39 -2.62 -16.02
CA ASP A 190 -20.61 -3.32 -17.06
C ASP A 190 -19.11 -3.00 -16.94
N ARG A 191 -18.78 -1.76 -16.59
CA ARG A 191 -17.40 -1.34 -16.36
C ARG A 191 -16.81 -2.02 -15.11
N ALA A 192 -17.60 -2.11 -14.04
CA ALA A 192 -17.21 -2.84 -12.83
C ALA A 192 -16.95 -4.32 -13.15
N LYS A 193 -17.91 -5.00 -13.77
CA LYS A 193 -17.78 -6.40 -14.18
C LYS A 193 -16.55 -6.62 -15.05
N LYS A 194 -16.32 -5.77 -16.05
CA LYS A 194 -15.18 -5.90 -16.95
C LYS A 194 -13.84 -5.72 -16.24
N CYS A 195 -13.72 -4.76 -15.31
CA CYS A 195 -12.53 -4.61 -14.48
C CYS A 195 -12.27 -5.85 -13.61
N PHE A 196 -13.32 -6.37 -12.95
CA PHE A 196 -13.18 -7.56 -12.11
C PHE A 196 -12.89 -8.83 -12.93
N GLU A 197 -13.46 -8.96 -14.14
CA GLU A 197 -13.16 -10.05 -15.06
C GLU A 197 -11.67 -10.11 -15.41
N ILE A 198 -11.09 -8.98 -15.77
CA ILE A 198 -9.69 -8.88 -16.18
C ILE A 198 -8.75 -9.13 -15.00
N ILE A 199 -9.06 -8.58 -13.82
CA ILE A 199 -8.18 -8.64 -12.65
C ILE A 199 -8.34 -9.97 -11.89
N TYR A 200 -9.55 -10.47 -11.73
CA TYR A 200 -9.87 -11.60 -10.86
C TYR A 200 -10.50 -12.79 -11.60
N GLY A 201 -10.86 -12.64 -12.87
CA GLY A 201 -11.50 -13.67 -13.69
C GLY A 201 -13.03 -13.63 -13.66
N ASN A 202 -13.64 -14.39 -14.59
CA ASN A 202 -15.08 -14.40 -14.84
C ASN A 202 -15.92 -14.80 -13.62
N GLU A 203 -15.45 -15.75 -12.82
CA GLU A 203 -16.17 -16.22 -11.64
C GLU A 203 -16.39 -15.08 -10.64
N ILE A 204 -15.34 -14.32 -10.34
CA ILE A 204 -15.42 -13.17 -9.43
C ILE A 204 -16.28 -12.06 -10.04
N ALA A 205 -16.10 -11.75 -11.32
CA ALA A 205 -16.86 -10.74 -12.03
C ALA A 205 -18.38 -11.03 -12.04
N SER A 206 -18.78 -12.31 -12.09
CA SER A 206 -20.18 -12.70 -12.06
C SER A 206 -20.89 -12.38 -10.75
N ARG A 207 -20.14 -12.17 -9.67
CA ARG A 207 -20.67 -11.82 -8.34
C ARG A 207 -20.93 -10.32 -8.19
N ILE A 208 -20.48 -9.49 -9.14
CA ILE A 208 -20.69 -8.04 -9.12
C ILE A 208 -22.12 -7.75 -9.56
N VAL A 209 -22.89 -7.12 -8.70
CA VAL A 209 -24.33 -6.79 -8.91
C VAL A 209 -24.58 -5.28 -8.97
N ASP A 210 -23.61 -4.45 -8.55
CA ASP A 210 -23.70 -2.99 -8.57
C ASP A 210 -22.37 -2.39 -9.07
N ASN A 211 -22.41 -1.16 -9.54
CA ASN A 211 -21.21 -0.39 -9.87
C ASN A 211 -20.54 0.25 -8.65
N LYS A 212 -21.15 0.13 -7.47
CA LYS A 212 -20.65 0.61 -6.20
C LYS A 212 -20.53 -0.58 -5.23
N ILE A 213 -19.32 -0.82 -4.71
CA ILE A 213 -18.99 -2.00 -3.90
C ILE A 213 -18.35 -1.50 -2.61
N GLU A 214 -18.94 -1.82 -1.44
CA GLU A 214 -18.39 -1.45 -0.15
C GLU A 214 -16.96 -1.99 0.01
N HIS A 215 -16.06 -1.12 0.45
CA HIS A 215 -14.67 -1.45 0.71
C HIS A 215 -14.23 -0.94 2.08
N LYS A 216 -13.64 -1.81 2.87
CA LYS A 216 -12.98 -1.45 4.13
C LYS A 216 -11.47 -1.54 3.97
N ILE A 217 -10.80 -0.50 4.43
CA ILE A 217 -9.34 -0.33 4.29
C ILE A 217 -8.73 -0.12 5.66
N ASN A 218 -7.75 -0.94 6.00
CA ASN A 218 -6.94 -0.77 7.19
C ASN A 218 -5.71 0.09 6.89
N ILE A 219 -5.45 1.06 7.76
CA ILE A 219 -4.20 1.81 7.79
C ILE A 219 -3.38 1.31 8.96
N TYR A 220 -2.23 0.71 8.66
CA TYR A 220 -1.27 0.26 9.65
C TYR A 220 -0.08 1.21 9.71
N LYS A 221 0.41 1.44 10.91
CA LYS A 221 1.54 2.32 11.17
C LYS A 221 2.65 1.58 11.92
N TYR A 222 3.86 1.69 11.40
CA TYR A 222 5.09 1.35 12.08
C TYR A 222 5.92 2.62 12.29
N SER A 223 6.50 2.76 13.50
CA SER A 223 7.47 3.81 13.83
C SER A 223 8.60 3.17 14.62
N MET A 224 9.83 3.52 14.29
CA MET A 224 10.95 3.13 15.14
C MET A 224 10.75 3.78 16.50
N MET A 225 10.51 2.97 17.54
CA MET A 225 10.45 3.51 18.91
C MET A 225 11.84 4.04 19.28
N LYS A 226 11.92 5.24 19.83
CA LYS A 226 13.11 5.72 20.53
C LYS A 226 13.37 4.79 21.72
N ARG A 227 14.28 3.86 21.56
CA ARG A 227 14.62 2.80 22.54
C ARG A 227 15.01 3.34 23.93
N TRP A 228 15.14 4.67 24.11
CA TRP A 228 15.76 5.28 25.29
C TRP A 228 14.81 6.05 26.22
N LYS A 229 13.61 6.45 25.79
CA LYS A 229 12.73 7.22 26.69
C LYS A 229 11.94 6.35 27.69
N ASN A 230 11.63 5.12 27.34
CA ASN A 230 10.83 4.24 28.21
C ASN A 230 11.65 3.53 29.29
N ILE A 231 12.95 3.30 29.06
CA ILE A 231 13.82 2.69 30.10
C ILE A 231 14.07 3.70 31.21
N ALA A 232 14.34 4.97 30.92
CA ALA A 232 14.50 6.01 31.91
C ALA A 232 13.23 6.27 32.74
N PHE A 233 12.05 6.16 32.12
CA PHE A 233 10.78 6.31 32.81
C PHE A 233 10.46 5.10 33.70
N LEU A 234 10.69 3.87 33.23
CA LEU A 234 10.54 2.65 34.04
C LEU A 234 11.55 2.60 35.18
N VAL A 235 12.81 2.97 34.96
CA VAL A 235 13.86 3.04 36.03
C VAL A 235 13.50 4.12 37.06
N SER A 236 12.91 5.26 36.64
CA SER A 236 12.48 6.30 37.59
C SER A 236 11.29 5.89 38.45
N ILE A 237 10.46 4.95 38.00
CA ILE A 237 9.37 4.37 38.82
C ILE A 237 9.91 3.33 39.82
N ILE A 238 10.91 2.56 39.41
CA ILE A 238 11.50 1.51 40.28
C ILE A 238 12.38 2.12 41.40
N ILE A 239 12.99 3.29 41.19
CA ILE A 239 13.84 3.95 42.20
C ILE A 239 13.00 4.80 43.18
N LYS A 240 11.71 5.03 42.92
CA LYS A 240 10.83 5.80 43.82
C LYS A 240 9.90 4.95 44.69
N ASN A 241 10.02 3.64 44.62
CA ASN A 241 9.43 2.66 45.56
C ASN A 241 10.53 1.92 46.34
#